data_cf28e37ee0cead9321d9e49371bfecf0
#
_entry.id   cf28e37ee0cead9321d9e49371bfecf0
#
_cell.length_a   1.000
_cell.length_b   1.000
_cell.length_c   1.000
_cell.angle_alpha   90.00
_cell.angle_beta   90.00
_cell.angle_gamma   90.00
#
_symmetry.space_group_name_H-M   'P 1'
#
loop_
_entity.id
_entity.type
_entity.pdbx_description
1 polymer ?
#
loop_
_entity_poly.entity_id
_entity_poly.type
_entity_poly.pdbx_seq_one_letter_code
_entity_poly.pdbx_strand_id
1 'polypeptide(L)'
;MTINTLDWTGAWNGRLSEKDEQRHAARCEKLATHLYEEIDGDRLPFINLPYREELEKNLIEHSPWLQSFDHMLLLGIGGSALGTRALQRAFFPEQDMPNHTGKRLWISDNVDAGTTEEWLTRLPAEKTVVIVISKSGGTIETIAQYFVVREWLKEHLGDAWTDHIMLITDAHNGYLRDEVNRLGVRSMPVPENLGGRYSVLSAVGLVPAAFLGIDWKALLDGAMSVGDSLCKHGCGERTMLTHPAWKIASWAKTLMEEDYNILLFFTYIPKWASFGDWFAQLWAESLGKDGKGSTPLPAKGVTDQHSTQQLYLGGPRDKGCLYLTCPNQPEGITFAKDLPERWDYLRGEKFGTLLQAETLGSRVALGQTETPLVEIRVGEATETEAGRLIALLEIATVLTGWLLEINPLNQPHVELGKRLANARLGATGYDEESKQLEHFLGREPDIQEF
;
A
#
# COMPACT_ATOMS: atom_id res chain seq x y z
N MET A 1 -13.23 -5.14 24.55
CA MET A 1 -12.97 -4.92 23.11
C MET A 1 -12.31 -3.57 22.98
N THR A 2 -11.12 -3.53 22.46
CA THR A 2 -10.43 -2.28 22.13
C THR A 2 -11.06 -1.70 20.88
N ILE A 3 -11.50 -0.45 20.95
CA ILE A 3 -12.24 0.20 19.87
C ILE A 3 -11.26 1.03 19.05
N ASN A 4 -11.33 0.90 17.72
CA ASN A 4 -10.62 1.82 16.83
C ASN A 4 -11.25 3.20 16.90
N THR A 5 -10.44 4.23 16.91
CA THR A 5 -10.91 5.61 16.98
C THR A 5 -10.10 6.53 16.06
N LEU A 6 -10.78 7.57 15.56
CA LEU A 6 -10.13 8.75 15.02
C LEU A 6 -10.19 9.86 16.08
N ASP A 7 -9.03 10.32 16.51
CA ASP A 7 -8.92 11.46 17.42
C ASP A 7 -8.66 12.73 16.61
N TRP A 8 -9.62 13.63 16.62
CA TRP A 8 -9.62 14.90 15.87
C TRP A 8 -9.14 16.09 16.71
N THR A 9 -8.71 15.87 17.95
CA THR A 9 -8.32 16.96 18.87
C THR A 9 -7.24 17.87 18.28
N GLY A 10 -6.32 17.31 17.48
CA GLY A 10 -5.26 18.07 16.80
C GLY A 10 -5.56 18.48 15.36
N ALA A 11 -6.74 18.11 14.82
CA ALA A 11 -7.02 18.27 13.39
C ALA A 11 -7.16 19.72 12.93
N TRP A 12 -7.60 20.60 13.84
CA TRP A 12 -7.96 21.99 13.56
C TRP A 12 -6.91 22.97 14.10
N ASN A 13 -5.64 22.61 13.98
CA ASN A 13 -4.50 23.44 14.38
C ASN A 13 -3.98 24.30 13.22
N GLY A 14 -3.09 25.23 13.54
CA GLY A 14 -2.42 26.10 12.58
C GLY A 14 -3.38 27.07 11.89
N ARG A 15 -3.49 26.94 10.55
CA ARG A 15 -4.40 27.76 9.74
C ARG A 15 -5.85 27.27 9.72
N LEU A 16 -6.12 26.07 10.27
CA LEU A 16 -7.45 25.48 10.34
C LEU A 16 -8.15 25.83 11.65
N SER A 17 -9.48 25.70 11.65
CA SER A 17 -10.33 25.90 12.83
C SER A 17 -11.47 24.87 12.85
N GLU A 18 -12.13 24.68 13.99
CA GLU A 18 -13.30 23.77 14.12
C GLU A 18 -14.43 24.08 13.13
N LYS A 19 -14.53 25.33 12.64
CA LYS A 19 -15.53 25.73 11.62
C LYS A 19 -15.28 25.04 10.29
N ASP A 20 -14.05 24.65 10.03
CA ASP A 20 -13.65 23.99 8.78
C ASP A 20 -14.11 22.54 8.71
N GLU A 21 -14.52 21.92 9.82
CA GLU A 21 -15.08 20.56 9.84
C GLU A 21 -16.26 20.41 8.88
N GLN A 22 -17.07 21.45 8.71
CA GLN A 22 -18.26 21.48 7.85
C GLN A 22 -18.03 22.13 6.48
N ARG A 23 -16.79 22.53 6.15
CA ARG A 23 -16.45 23.28 4.92
C ARG A 23 -16.99 22.64 3.64
N HIS A 24 -16.94 21.30 3.55
CA HIS A 24 -17.36 20.55 2.37
C HIS A 24 -18.72 19.85 2.54
N ALA A 25 -19.43 20.03 3.64
CA ALA A 25 -20.68 19.33 3.95
C ALA A 25 -21.75 19.48 2.84
N ALA A 26 -21.85 20.64 2.21
CA ALA A 26 -22.82 20.88 1.11
C ALA A 26 -22.59 19.99 -0.12
N ARG A 27 -21.40 19.38 -0.25
CA ARG A 27 -21.10 18.45 -1.35
C ARG A 27 -21.41 16.99 -1.00
N CYS A 28 -21.66 16.73 0.28
CA CYS A 28 -21.76 15.38 0.83
C CYS A 28 -22.91 14.58 0.21
N GLU A 29 -24.11 15.16 0.09
CA GLU A 29 -25.28 14.47 -0.47
C GLU A 29 -25.01 13.96 -1.90
N LYS A 30 -24.51 14.86 -2.76
CA LYS A 30 -24.18 14.49 -4.13
C LYS A 30 -23.13 13.40 -4.23
N LEU A 31 -22.08 13.50 -3.41
CA LEU A 31 -21.00 12.51 -3.42
C LEU A 31 -21.42 11.19 -2.76
N ALA A 32 -22.30 11.21 -1.78
CA ALA A 32 -22.88 10.00 -1.22
C ALA A 32 -23.69 9.21 -2.25
N THR A 33 -24.54 9.91 -3.01
CA THR A 33 -25.31 9.31 -4.11
C THR A 33 -24.38 8.73 -5.17
N HIS A 34 -23.37 9.49 -5.57
CA HIS A 34 -22.37 9.06 -6.56
C HIS A 34 -21.59 7.84 -6.08
N LEU A 35 -21.12 7.83 -4.82
CA LEU A 35 -20.42 6.69 -4.24
C LEU A 35 -21.29 5.42 -4.26
N TYR A 36 -22.55 5.54 -3.89
CA TYR A 36 -23.47 4.41 -3.92
C TYR A 36 -23.66 3.84 -5.34
N GLU A 37 -23.85 4.72 -6.33
CA GLU A 37 -23.98 4.32 -7.74
C GLU A 37 -22.71 3.64 -8.27
N GLU A 38 -21.54 4.10 -7.85
CA GLU A 38 -20.25 3.52 -8.24
C GLU A 38 -20.02 2.14 -7.60
N ILE A 39 -20.44 1.96 -6.33
CA ILE A 39 -20.36 0.67 -5.62
C ILE A 39 -21.35 -0.34 -6.24
N ASP A 40 -22.61 0.07 -6.44
CA ASP A 40 -23.67 -0.77 -7.00
C ASP A 40 -23.35 -1.20 -8.44
N GLY A 41 -22.76 -0.29 -9.22
CA GLY A 41 -22.30 -0.55 -10.58
C GLY A 41 -20.97 -1.29 -10.69
N ASP A 42 -20.38 -1.78 -9.57
CA ASP A 42 -19.05 -2.43 -9.48
C ASP A 42 -17.91 -1.62 -10.13
N ARG A 43 -18.00 -0.29 -10.12
CA ARG A 43 -16.96 0.61 -10.62
C ARG A 43 -15.91 0.97 -9.57
N LEU A 44 -16.16 0.61 -8.30
CA LEU A 44 -15.20 0.64 -7.20
C LEU A 44 -15.02 -0.79 -6.63
N PRO A 45 -14.48 -1.73 -7.42
CA PRO A 45 -14.45 -3.15 -7.06
C PRO A 45 -13.66 -3.42 -5.77
N PHE A 46 -12.74 -2.55 -5.35
CA PHE A 46 -12.00 -2.72 -4.09
C PHE A 46 -12.93 -2.70 -2.85
N ILE A 47 -14.05 -1.97 -2.89
CA ILE A 47 -15.06 -1.99 -1.82
C ILE A 47 -15.86 -3.30 -1.85
N ASN A 48 -16.08 -3.86 -3.05
CA ASN A 48 -16.86 -5.08 -3.24
C ASN A 48 -16.06 -6.38 -3.05
N LEU A 49 -14.70 -6.32 -3.07
CA LEU A 49 -13.84 -7.50 -2.92
C LEU A 49 -14.17 -8.37 -1.70
N PRO A 50 -14.43 -7.81 -0.50
CA PRO A 50 -14.75 -8.60 0.68
C PRO A 50 -16.04 -9.42 0.58
N TYR A 51 -16.92 -9.08 -0.36
CA TYR A 51 -18.22 -9.76 -0.56
C TYR A 51 -18.17 -10.77 -1.73
N ARG A 52 -17.02 -11.00 -2.38
CA ARG A 52 -16.90 -11.89 -3.53
C ARG A 52 -16.57 -13.32 -3.10
N GLU A 53 -17.60 -14.16 -3.03
CA GLU A 53 -17.45 -15.59 -2.71
C GLU A 53 -16.47 -16.34 -3.63
N GLU A 54 -16.39 -15.93 -4.89
CA GLU A 54 -15.46 -16.54 -5.86
C GLU A 54 -13.99 -16.32 -5.48
N LEU A 55 -13.63 -15.13 -4.97
CA LEU A 55 -12.28 -14.83 -4.49
C LEU A 55 -11.91 -15.75 -3.33
N GLU A 56 -12.80 -15.87 -2.35
CA GLU A 56 -12.61 -16.77 -1.21
C GLU A 56 -12.47 -18.22 -1.64
N LYS A 57 -13.37 -18.70 -2.51
CA LYS A 57 -13.35 -20.07 -3.03
C LYS A 57 -12.03 -20.38 -3.73
N ASN A 58 -11.57 -19.49 -4.60
CA ASN A 58 -10.32 -19.67 -5.34
C ASN A 58 -9.10 -19.68 -4.40
N LEU A 59 -9.07 -18.84 -3.37
CA LEU A 59 -8.00 -18.85 -2.36
C LEU A 59 -7.96 -20.17 -1.58
N ILE A 60 -9.13 -20.67 -1.17
CA ILE A 60 -9.23 -21.97 -0.48
C ILE A 60 -8.75 -23.11 -1.38
N GLU A 61 -9.14 -23.12 -2.66
CA GLU A 61 -8.76 -24.15 -3.63
C GLU A 61 -7.24 -24.19 -3.87
N HIS A 62 -6.60 -23.02 -3.98
CA HIS A 62 -5.17 -22.94 -4.25
C HIS A 62 -4.30 -23.05 -2.99
N SER A 63 -4.86 -22.86 -1.80
CA SER A 63 -4.10 -22.86 -0.55
C SER A 63 -3.27 -24.13 -0.31
N PRO A 64 -3.77 -25.38 -0.49
CA PRO A 64 -2.96 -26.58 -0.29
C PRO A 64 -1.74 -26.64 -1.20
N TRP A 65 -1.88 -26.19 -2.46
CA TRP A 65 -0.77 -26.12 -3.40
C TRP A 65 0.24 -25.05 -2.99
N LEU A 66 -0.19 -23.85 -2.62
CA LEU A 66 0.69 -22.80 -2.11
C LEU A 66 1.47 -23.28 -0.87
N GLN A 67 0.80 -24.03 0.02
CA GLN A 67 1.39 -24.53 1.24
C GLN A 67 2.45 -25.63 1.04
N SER A 68 2.53 -26.25 -0.16
CA SER A 68 3.53 -27.27 -0.49
C SER A 68 4.93 -26.70 -0.76
N PHE A 69 5.07 -25.37 -0.93
CA PHE A 69 6.34 -24.69 -1.20
C PHE A 69 6.94 -24.04 0.03
N ASP A 70 8.27 -23.98 0.11
CA ASP A 70 9.01 -23.29 1.17
C ASP A 70 9.29 -21.83 0.79
N HIS A 71 9.42 -21.53 -0.51
CA HIS A 71 9.72 -20.19 -1.04
C HIS A 71 8.65 -19.75 -2.02
N MET A 72 8.33 -18.46 -1.99
CA MET A 72 7.57 -17.76 -3.01
C MET A 72 8.43 -16.66 -3.61
N LEU A 73 8.60 -16.65 -4.93
CA LEU A 73 9.18 -15.55 -5.67
C LEU A 73 8.05 -14.80 -6.38
N LEU A 74 7.76 -13.59 -5.91
CA LEU A 74 6.75 -12.71 -6.48
C LEU A 74 7.40 -11.74 -7.46
N LEU A 75 6.94 -11.73 -8.71
CA LEU A 75 7.33 -10.80 -9.75
C LEU A 75 6.20 -9.79 -9.95
N GLY A 76 6.41 -8.54 -9.57
CA GLY A 76 5.38 -7.49 -9.66
C GLY A 76 5.91 -6.17 -9.17
N ILE A 77 5.40 -5.05 -9.70
CA ILE A 77 5.88 -3.70 -9.40
C ILE A 77 4.73 -2.79 -8.96
N GLY A 78 5.03 -1.79 -8.15
CA GLY A 78 4.06 -0.81 -7.66
C GLY A 78 2.91 -1.47 -6.91
N GLY A 79 1.66 -1.29 -7.36
CA GLY A 79 0.48 -1.88 -6.73
C GLY A 79 0.46 -3.41 -6.68
N SER A 80 1.26 -4.07 -7.54
CA SER A 80 1.44 -5.53 -7.51
C SER A 80 2.41 -6.02 -6.43
N ALA A 81 3.09 -5.11 -5.72
CA ALA A 81 4.12 -5.45 -4.74
C ALA A 81 3.95 -4.74 -3.38
N LEU A 82 3.66 -3.42 -3.37
CA LEU A 82 3.71 -2.60 -2.16
C LEU A 82 2.72 -3.05 -1.08
N GLY A 83 1.47 -3.37 -1.45
CA GLY A 83 0.49 -3.89 -0.52
C GLY A 83 0.91 -5.24 0.08
N THR A 84 1.41 -6.14 -0.77
CA THR A 84 1.96 -7.43 -0.34
C THR A 84 3.14 -7.27 0.62
N ARG A 85 4.05 -6.33 0.33
CA ARG A 85 5.20 -6.02 1.21
C ARG A 85 4.72 -5.48 2.56
N ALA A 86 3.68 -4.64 2.57
CA ALA A 86 3.10 -4.12 3.80
C ALA A 86 2.52 -5.26 4.67
N LEU A 87 1.76 -6.19 4.08
CA LEU A 87 1.23 -7.36 4.79
C LEU A 87 2.35 -8.29 5.29
N GLN A 88 3.35 -8.58 4.46
CA GLN A 88 4.51 -9.40 4.85
C GLN A 88 5.22 -8.80 6.08
N ARG A 89 5.56 -7.52 6.03
CA ARG A 89 6.28 -6.84 7.12
C ARG A 89 5.45 -6.71 8.39
N ALA A 90 4.13 -6.56 8.24
CA ALA A 90 3.23 -6.44 9.38
C ALA A 90 3.02 -7.78 10.11
N PHE A 91 2.81 -8.87 9.37
CA PHE A 91 2.31 -10.12 9.93
C PHE A 91 3.26 -11.31 9.79
N PHE A 92 4.33 -11.18 9.00
CA PHE A 92 5.34 -12.21 8.82
C PHE A 92 6.78 -11.68 8.87
N PRO A 93 7.15 -10.88 9.91
CA PRO A 93 8.51 -10.34 10.03
C PRO A 93 9.56 -11.41 10.36
N GLU A 94 9.15 -12.60 10.81
CA GLU A 94 10.02 -13.69 11.25
C GLU A 94 10.90 -14.24 10.14
N GLN A 95 10.56 -14.06 8.86
CA GLN A 95 11.45 -14.50 7.78
C GLN A 95 12.82 -13.83 7.79
N ASP A 96 12.92 -12.64 8.40
CA ASP A 96 14.19 -11.90 8.51
C ASP A 96 14.94 -12.24 9.82
N MET A 97 14.39 -13.11 10.66
CA MET A 97 15.03 -13.51 11.91
C MET A 97 16.18 -14.49 11.66
N PRO A 98 17.25 -14.44 12.49
CA PRO A 98 18.33 -15.41 12.42
C PRO A 98 17.80 -16.85 12.50
N ASN A 99 18.30 -17.72 11.64
CA ASN A 99 17.96 -19.16 11.61
C ASN A 99 16.47 -19.45 11.29
N HIS A 100 15.77 -18.55 10.64
CA HIS A 100 14.41 -18.82 10.17
C HIS A 100 14.40 -20.02 9.20
N THR A 101 13.57 -21.02 9.50
CA THR A 101 13.41 -22.25 8.70
C THR A 101 12.04 -22.37 8.05
N GLY A 102 11.17 -21.41 8.27
CA GLY A 102 9.82 -21.38 7.70
C GLY A 102 9.77 -20.84 6.26
N LYS A 103 8.57 -20.54 5.84
CA LYS A 103 8.29 -19.97 4.51
C LYS A 103 9.01 -18.64 4.30
N ARG A 104 9.34 -18.34 3.03
CA ARG A 104 9.96 -17.07 2.66
C ARG A 104 9.34 -16.51 1.42
N LEU A 105 8.97 -15.24 1.47
CA LEU A 105 8.47 -14.46 0.34
C LEU A 105 9.55 -13.48 -0.13
N TRP A 106 9.95 -13.63 -1.40
CA TRP A 106 10.89 -12.78 -2.11
C TRP A 106 10.11 -11.93 -3.11
N ILE A 107 10.20 -10.61 -2.99
CA ILE A 107 9.42 -9.69 -3.82
C ILE A 107 10.39 -8.98 -4.77
N SER A 108 10.32 -9.33 -6.06
CA SER A 108 11.06 -8.70 -7.14
C SER A 108 10.23 -7.57 -7.74
N ASP A 109 10.41 -6.38 -7.19
CA ASP A 109 9.67 -5.17 -7.53
C ASP A 109 10.53 -4.12 -8.26
N ASN A 110 11.68 -4.54 -8.78
CA ASN A 110 12.57 -3.72 -9.57
C ASN A 110 13.37 -4.58 -10.57
N VAL A 111 13.91 -3.96 -11.62
CA VAL A 111 14.80 -4.60 -12.60
C VAL A 111 16.27 -4.49 -12.12
N ASP A 112 16.55 -5.14 -11.00
CA ASP A 112 17.89 -5.23 -10.44
C ASP A 112 18.57 -6.54 -10.84
N ALA A 113 19.58 -6.45 -11.71
CA ALA A 113 20.24 -7.62 -12.25
C ALA A 113 21.00 -8.42 -11.17
N GLY A 114 21.72 -7.74 -10.27
CA GLY A 114 22.53 -8.39 -9.24
C GLY A 114 21.67 -9.18 -8.24
N THR A 115 20.65 -8.54 -7.71
CA THR A 115 19.72 -9.19 -6.77
C THR A 115 18.97 -10.36 -7.43
N THR A 116 18.53 -10.19 -8.68
CA THR A 116 17.84 -11.26 -9.42
C THR A 116 18.74 -12.45 -9.64
N GLU A 117 19.95 -12.25 -10.12
CA GLU A 117 20.95 -13.31 -10.34
C GLU A 117 21.28 -14.05 -9.03
N GLU A 118 21.48 -13.32 -7.94
CA GLU A 118 21.79 -13.91 -6.64
C GLU A 118 20.62 -14.78 -6.13
N TRP A 119 19.37 -14.34 -6.28
CA TRP A 119 18.21 -15.14 -5.90
C TRP A 119 18.08 -16.42 -6.74
N LEU A 120 18.18 -16.32 -8.06
CA LEU A 120 18.06 -17.47 -8.95
C LEU A 120 19.19 -18.50 -8.75
N THR A 121 20.37 -18.05 -8.31
CA THR A 121 21.50 -18.94 -7.98
C THR A 121 21.27 -19.67 -6.66
N ARG A 122 20.53 -19.09 -5.69
CA ARG A 122 20.41 -19.63 -4.32
C ARG A 122 19.06 -20.26 -4.01
N LEU A 123 17.99 -19.89 -4.73
CA LEU A 123 16.67 -20.46 -4.49
C LEU A 123 16.60 -21.91 -5.00
N PRO A 124 16.12 -22.86 -4.18
CA PRO A 124 15.85 -24.21 -4.63
C PRO A 124 14.59 -24.21 -5.49
N ALA A 125 14.73 -24.43 -6.80
CA ALA A 125 13.63 -24.34 -7.76
C ALA A 125 12.47 -25.28 -7.41
N GLU A 126 12.78 -26.51 -6.98
CA GLU A 126 11.81 -27.55 -6.59
C GLU A 126 10.99 -27.20 -5.33
N LYS A 127 11.42 -26.21 -4.55
CA LYS A 127 10.73 -25.71 -3.36
C LYS A 127 10.19 -24.30 -3.52
N THR A 128 10.31 -23.74 -4.72
CA THR A 128 9.95 -22.36 -5.01
C THR A 128 8.72 -22.31 -5.90
N VAL A 129 7.71 -21.55 -5.49
CA VAL A 129 6.59 -21.12 -6.34
C VAL A 129 6.84 -19.71 -6.85
N VAL A 130 6.57 -19.46 -8.13
CA VAL A 130 6.67 -18.15 -8.76
C VAL A 130 5.27 -17.58 -8.96
N ILE A 131 5.03 -16.39 -8.43
CA ILE A 131 3.77 -15.67 -8.63
C ILE A 131 4.06 -14.43 -9.47
N VAL A 132 3.49 -14.36 -10.67
CA VAL A 132 3.64 -13.24 -11.59
C VAL A 132 2.40 -12.39 -11.56
N ILE A 133 2.54 -11.12 -11.17
CA ILE A 133 1.40 -10.21 -10.95
C ILE A 133 1.51 -9.00 -11.88
N SER A 134 0.63 -8.95 -12.87
CA SER A 134 0.43 -7.76 -13.70
C SER A 134 -1.01 -7.71 -14.18
N LYS A 135 -1.78 -6.72 -13.73
CA LYS A 135 -3.18 -6.56 -14.15
C LYS A 135 -3.27 -6.42 -15.68
N SER A 136 -2.49 -5.53 -16.29
CA SER A 136 -2.49 -5.33 -17.75
C SER A 136 -1.93 -6.54 -18.52
N GLY A 137 -1.25 -7.45 -17.83
CA GLY A 137 -0.54 -8.56 -18.43
C GLY A 137 0.64 -8.17 -19.32
N GLY A 138 1.04 -6.88 -19.34
CA GLY A 138 2.05 -6.35 -20.25
C GLY A 138 3.03 -5.35 -19.61
N THR A 139 3.09 -5.26 -18.28
CA THR A 139 4.07 -4.41 -17.58
C THR A 139 5.48 -4.90 -17.89
N ILE A 140 6.28 -4.09 -18.60
CA ILE A 140 7.54 -4.51 -19.17
C ILE A 140 8.52 -5.08 -18.16
N GLU A 141 8.62 -4.48 -16.98
CA GLU A 141 9.49 -4.91 -15.90
C GLU A 141 9.12 -6.32 -15.40
N THR A 142 7.82 -6.55 -15.17
CA THR A 142 7.30 -7.84 -14.74
C THR A 142 7.45 -8.91 -15.83
N ILE A 143 7.19 -8.56 -17.10
CA ILE A 143 7.33 -9.47 -18.23
C ILE A 143 8.79 -9.85 -18.48
N ALA A 144 9.72 -8.90 -18.37
CA ALA A 144 11.15 -9.17 -18.49
C ALA A 144 11.63 -10.14 -17.40
N GLN A 145 11.25 -9.90 -16.15
CA GLN A 145 11.52 -10.80 -15.03
C GLN A 145 10.91 -12.17 -15.26
N TYR A 146 9.65 -12.24 -15.73
CA TYR A 146 8.97 -13.51 -16.03
C TYR A 146 9.76 -14.32 -17.07
N PHE A 147 10.26 -13.72 -18.13
CA PHE A 147 11.04 -14.44 -19.14
C PHE A 147 12.31 -15.06 -18.55
N VAL A 148 13.04 -14.30 -17.73
CA VAL A 148 14.26 -14.82 -17.08
C VAL A 148 13.92 -15.96 -16.11
N VAL A 149 12.93 -15.76 -15.23
CA VAL A 149 12.56 -16.74 -14.20
C VAL A 149 11.90 -17.99 -14.82
N ARG A 150 11.16 -17.83 -15.91
CA ARG A 150 10.60 -18.95 -16.67
C ARG A 150 11.69 -19.87 -17.22
N GLU A 151 12.75 -19.32 -17.81
CA GLU A 151 13.85 -20.15 -18.33
C GLU A 151 14.62 -20.81 -17.17
N TRP A 152 14.83 -20.13 -16.06
CA TRP A 152 15.38 -20.71 -14.84
C TRP A 152 14.55 -21.89 -14.32
N LEU A 153 13.22 -21.76 -14.25
CA LEU A 153 12.35 -22.87 -13.85
C LEU A 153 12.46 -24.05 -14.81
N LYS A 154 12.47 -23.82 -16.14
CA LYS A 154 12.61 -24.87 -17.14
C LYS A 154 13.95 -25.60 -17.04
N GLU A 155 15.03 -24.87 -16.82
CA GLU A 155 16.37 -25.46 -16.68
C GLU A 155 16.43 -26.42 -15.49
N HIS A 156 15.79 -26.08 -14.37
CA HIS A 156 15.87 -26.85 -13.14
C HIS A 156 14.80 -27.94 -13.02
N LEU A 157 13.60 -27.73 -13.59
CA LEU A 157 12.44 -28.57 -13.38
C LEU A 157 11.96 -29.32 -14.65
N GLY A 158 12.55 -29.03 -15.82
CA GLY A 158 12.09 -29.60 -17.08
C GLY A 158 10.62 -29.30 -17.32
N ASP A 159 9.85 -30.31 -17.74
CA ASP A 159 8.42 -30.18 -18.06
C ASP A 159 7.53 -29.81 -16.84
N ALA A 160 8.00 -30.08 -15.63
CA ALA A 160 7.25 -29.79 -14.40
C ALA A 160 7.22 -28.29 -14.02
N TRP A 161 7.94 -27.43 -14.74
CA TRP A 161 8.03 -26.00 -14.40
C TRP A 161 6.67 -25.29 -14.31
N THR A 162 5.67 -25.73 -15.09
CA THR A 162 4.31 -25.18 -15.08
C THR A 162 3.55 -25.41 -13.78
N ASP A 163 3.97 -26.43 -13.00
CA ASP A 163 3.40 -26.70 -11.68
C ASP A 163 3.94 -25.76 -10.60
N HIS A 164 4.96 -24.99 -10.91
CA HIS A 164 5.62 -24.07 -9.98
C HIS A 164 5.28 -22.60 -10.25
N ILE A 165 4.26 -22.30 -11.06
CA ILE A 165 3.92 -20.92 -11.42
C ILE A 165 2.42 -20.65 -11.31
N MET A 166 2.06 -19.44 -10.90
CA MET A 166 0.72 -18.88 -11.00
C MET A 166 0.79 -17.47 -11.57
N LEU A 167 -0.13 -17.15 -12.49
CA LEU A 167 -0.25 -15.83 -13.10
C LEU A 167 -1.49 -15.10 -12.56
N ILE A 168 -1.30 -13.94 -11.95
CA ILE A 168 -2.37 -13.08 -11.44
C ILE A 168 -2.49 -11.90 -12.39
N THR A 169 -3.54 -11.89 -13.22
CA THR A 169 -3.68 -10.93 -14.32
C THR A 169 -5.15 -10.69 -14.66
N ASP A 170 -5.43 -9.84 -15.63
CA ASP A 170 -6.78 -9.65 -16.19
C ASP A 170 -7.44 -10.99 -16.57
N ALA A 171 -8.76 -11.06 -16.46
CA ALA A 171 -9.51 -12.30 -16.75
C ALA A 171 -9.55 -12.63 -18.25
N HIS A 172 -9.43 -11.63 -19.13
CA HIS A 172 -9.73 -11.76 -20.55
C HIS A 172 -8.60 -11.30 -21.48
N ASN A 173 -7.78 -10.33 -21.05
CA ASN A 173 -6.86 -9.60 -21.92
C ASN A 173 -5.41 -9.60 -21.40
N GLY A 174 -4.49 -9.39 -22.33
CA GLY A 174 -3.06 -9.17 -22.02
C GLY A 174 -2.20 -10.40 -22.20
N TYR A 175 -0.91 -10.19 -22.39
CA TYR A 175 0.08 -11.24 -22.66
C TYR A 175 0.06 -12.35 -21.60
N LEU A 176 -0.02 -12.01 -20.30
CA LEU A 176 -0.07 -13.05 -19.25
C LEU A 176 -1.36 -13.88 -19.33
N ARG A 177 -2.49 -13.32 -19.77
CA ARG A 177 -3.72 -14.09 -20.00
C ARG A 177 -3.54 -15.05 -21.18
N ASP A 178 -2.90 -14.62 -22.24
CA ASP A 178 -2.56 -15.49 -23.37
C ASP A 178 -1.63 -16.64 -22.93
N GLU A 179 -0.65 -16.36 -22.06
CA GLU A 179 0.22 -17.39 -21.47
C GLU A 179 -0.57 -18.39 -20.59
N VAL A 180 -1.53 -17.94 -19.78
CA VAL A 180 -2.43 -18.84 -19.03
C VAL A 180 -3.16 -19.79 -19.98
N ASN A 181 -3.76 -19.25 -21.03
CA ASN A 181 -4.55 -20.02 -21.98
C ASN A 181 -3.68 -21.01 -22.79
N ARG A 182 -2.46 -20.61 -23.13
CA ARG A 182 -1.51 -21.41 -23.91
C ARG A 182 -0.87 -22.53 -23.09
N LEU A 183 -0.54 -22.26 -21.82
CA LEU A 183 0.23 -23.15 -20.96
C LEU A 183 -0.63 -24.00 -20.03
N GLY A 184 -1.88 -23.58 -19.78
CA GLY A 184 -2.75 -24.22 -18.79
C GLY A 184 -2.27 -24.07 -17.33
N VAL A 185 -1.45 -23.04 -17.05
CA VAL A 185 -0.93 -22.77 -15.70
C VAL A 185 -2.01 -22.21 -14.77
N ARG A 186 -1.80 -22.34 -13.47
CA ARG A 186 -2.69 -21.76 -12.46
C ARG A 186 -2.80 -20.25 -12.62
N SER A 187 -3.99 -19.72 -12.42
CA SER A 187 -4.21 -18.29 -12.49
C SER A 187 -5.34 -17.85 -11.57
N MET A 188 -5.25 -16.59 -11.13
CA MET A 188 -6.37 -15.89 -10.50
C MET A 188 -6.62 -14.56 -11.21
N PRO A 189 -7.88 -14.15 -11.41
CA PRO A 189 -8.19 -12.90 -12.09
C PRO A 189 -8.00 -11.71 -11.17
N VAL A 190 -7.55 -10.59 -11.75
CA VAL A 190 -7.68 -9.27 -11.17
C VAL A 190 -8.92 -8.62 -11.80
N PRO A 191 -9.87 -8.08 -11.02
CA PRO A 191 -11.05 -7.40 -11.58
C PRO A 191 -10.68 -6.31 -12.56
N GLU A 192 -11.40 -6.21 -13.68
CA GLU A 192 -11.09 -5.30 -14.79
C GLU A 192 -10.96 -3.84 -14.35
N ASN A 193 -11.90 -3.38 -13.51
CA ASN A 193 -11.95 -1.99 -13.04
C ASN A 193 -11.08 -1.72 -11.80
N LEU A 194 -10.36 -2.72 -11.29
CA LEU A 194 -9.54 -2.58 -10.10
C LEU A 194 -8.19 -1.95 -10.45
N GLY A 195 -7.92 -0.74 -9.97
CA GLY A 195 -6.60 -0.11 -10.09
C GLY A 195 -5.53 -0.85 -9.28
N GLY A 196 -4.28 -0.91 -9.77
CA GLY A 196 -3.18 -1.61 -9.09
C GLY A 196 -2.99 -1.18 -7.63
N ARG A 197 -3.03 0.11 -7.34
CA ARG A 197 -2.88 0.67 -5.99
C ARG A 197 -4.04 0.37 -5.04
N TYR A 198 -5.20 -0.11 -5.57
CA TYR A 198 -6.38 -0.54 -4.81
C TYR A 198 -6.50 -2.07 -4.72
N SER A 199 -5.48 -2.82 -5.12
CA SER A 199 -5.62 -4.26 -5.34
C SER A 199 -5.14 -5.15 -4.19
N VAL A 200 -4.68 -4.59 -3.08
CA VAL A 200 -4.07 -5.36 -1.98
C VAL A 200 -5.03 -6.42 -1.40
N LEU A 201 -6.33 -6.16 -1.34
CA LEU A 201 -7.35 -7.11 -0.87
C LEU A 201 -7.94 -7.98 -1.99
N SER A 202 -7.30 -8.04 -3.17
CA SER A 202 -7.59 -9.00 -4.23
C SER A 202 -6.60 -10.17 -4.20
N ALA A 203 -6.64 -11.05 -5.20
CA ALA A 203 -5.64 -12.10 -5.38
C ALA A 203 -4.19 -11.57 -5.32
N VAL A 204 -3.96 -10.31 -5.67
CA VAL A 204 -2.66 -9.64 -5.67
C VAL A 204 -1.97 -9.69 -4.29
N GLY A 205 -2.67 -9.34 -3.22
CA GLY A 205 -2.10 -9.41 -1.86
C GLY A 205 -2.51 -10.67 -1.10
N LEU A 206 -3.69 -11.24 -1.41
CA LEU A 206 -4.22 -12.37 -0.62
C LEU A 206 -3.59 -13.72 -0.99
N VAL A 207 -3.11 -13.94 -2.21
CA VAL A 207 -2.34 -15.15 -2.56
C VAL A 207 -1.03 -15.22 -1.80
N PRO A 208 -0.19 -14.17 -1.77
CA PRO A 208 0.99 -14.14 -0.91
C PRO A 208 0.67 -14.22 0.59
N ALA A 209 -0.42 -13.59 1.04
CA ALA A 209 -0.88 -13.70 2.43
C ALA A 209 -1.23 -15.15 2.79
N ALA A 210 -1.99 -15.84 1.95
CA ALA A 210 -2.34 -17.25 2.13
C ALA A 210 -1.09 -18.16 2.14
N PHE A 211 -0.09 -17.89 1.29
CA PHE A 211 1.19 -18.60 1.29
C PHE A 211 1.92 -18.45 2.64
N LEU A 212 1.97 -17.25 3.19
CA LEU A 212 2.63 -16.95 4.46
C LEU A 212 1.83 -17.39 5.69
N GLY A 213 0.57 -17.83 5.51
CA GLY A 213 -0.32 -18.18 6.63
C GLY A 213 -0.90 -16.97 7.37
N ILE A 214 -0.87 -15.79 6.75
CA ILE A 214 -1.55 -14.58 7.24
C ILE A 214 -3.07 -14.80 7.11
N ASP A 215 -3.82 -14.43 8.12
CA ASP A 215 -5.29 -14.56 8.12
C ASP A 215 -5.94 -13.58 7.14
N TRP A 216 -5.97 -13.98 5.86
CA TRP A 216 -6.57 -13.19 4.80
C TRP A 216 -8.10 -13.02 4.95
N LYS A 217 -8.79 -13.95 5.65
CA LYS A 217 -10.22 -13.78 5.96
C LYS A 217 -10.42 -12.63 6.93
N ALA A 218 -9.63 -12.56 7.97
CA ALA A 218 -9.65 -11.46 8.91
C ALA A 218 -9.37 -10.11 8.25
N LEU A 219 -8.46 -10.06 7.23
CA LEU A 219 -8.26 -8.85 6.41
C LEU A 219 -9.55 -8.44 5.68
N LEU A 220 -10.24 -9.38 5.02
CA LEU A 220 -11.49 -9.12 4.30
C LEU A 220 -12.62 -8.72 5.27
N ASP A 221 -12.76 -9.40 6.41
CA ASP A 221 -13.76 -9.07 7.44
C ASP A 221 -13.56 -7.65 7.99
N GLY A 222 -12.31 -7.26 8.19
CA GLY A 222 -11.94 -5.91 8.59
C GLY A 222 -12.38 -4.87 7.55
N ALA A 223 -12.07 -5.08 6.29
CA ALA A 223 -12.47 -4.21 5.19
C ALA A 223 -13.99 -4.14 5.02
N MET A 224 -14.66 -5.29 5.10
CA MET A 224 -16.12 -5.39 5.05
C MET A 224 -16.79 -4.51 6.12
N SER A 225 -16.26 -4.50 7.34
CA SER A 225 -16.82 -3.72 8.44
C SER A 225 -16.80 -2.21 8.20
N VAL A 226 -15.88 -1.70 7.38
CA VAL A 226 -15.81 -0.28 6.96
C VAL A 226 -16.79 -0.02 5.82
N GLY A 227 -16.87 -0.93 4.85
CA GLY A 227 -17.76 -0.82 3.69
C GLY A 227 -19.25 -1.01 4.01
N ASP A 228 -19.59 -1.76 5.04
CA ASP A 228 -20.99 -2.18 5.35
C ASP A 228 -21.96 -1.01 5.44
N SER A 229 -21.58 0.08 6.07
CA SER A 229 -22.44 1.27 6.20
C SER A 229 -22.66 2.01 4.87
N LEU A 230 -21.81 1.76 3.88
CA LEU A 230 -21.88 2.37 2.56
C LEU A 230 -22.61 1.48 1.55
N CYS A 231 -22.58 0.16 1.74
CA CYS A 231 -23.08 -0.83 0.77
C CYS A 231 -24.51 -1.33 1.08
N LYS A 232 -24.82 -1.62 2.36
CA LYS A 232 -26.02 -2.41 2.72
C LYS A 232 -27.33 -1.63 2.76
N HIS A 233 -27.30 -0.32 2.97
CA HIS A 233 -28.53 0.47 3.24
C HIS A 233 -28.67 1.72 2.35
N GLY A 234 -27.84 1.83 1.31
CA GLY A 234 -27.70 3.06 0.56
C GLY A 234 -26.92 4.09 1.36
N CYS A 235 -25.95 4.73 0.73
CA CYS A 235 -25.17 5.80 1.36
C CYS A 235 -25.97 7.10 1.29
N GLY A 236 -26.77 7.39 2.34
CA GLY A 236 -27.41 8.71 2.48
C GLY A 236 -26.42 9.76 3.00
N GLU A 237 -26.72 11.05 2.76
CA GLU A 237 -25.94 12.20 3.25
C GLU A 237 -25.58 12.07 4.73
N ARG A 238 -26.55 11.75 5.58
CA ARG A 238 -26.34 11.67 7.03
C ARG A 238 -25.35 10.57 7.43
N THR A 239 -25.38 9.42 6.75
CA THR A 239 -24.42 8.33 6.98
C THR A 239 -23.03 8.74 6.51
N MET A 240 -22.94 9.36 5.33
CA MET A 240 -21.66 9.81 4.78
C MET A 240 -21.01 10.89 5.65
N LEU A 241 -21.73 11.91 6.10
CA LEU A 241 -21.20 13.01 6.92
C LEU A 241 -20.50 12.52 8.19
N THR A 242 -20.97 11.41 8.75
CA THR A 242 -20.37 10.81 9.95
C THR A 242 -19.34 9.74 9.65
N HIS A 243 -19.23 9.30 8.41
CA HIS A 243 -18.31 8.23 8.03
C HIS A 243 -16.84 8.67 8.15
N PRO A 244 -15.96 7.85 8.77
CA PRO A 244 -14.54 8.20 8.96
C PRO A 244 -13.80 8.59 7.68
N ALA A 245 -14.07 7.88 6.58
CA ALA A 245 -13.44 8.15 5.28
C ALA A 245 -13.83 9.52 4.71
N TRP A 246 -15.10 9.93 4.86
CA TRP A 246 -15.53 11.27 4.48
C TRP A 246 -14.81 12.36 5.30
N LYS A 247 -14.74 12.15 6.61
CA LYS A 247 -14.09 13.12 7.51
C LYS A 247 -12.60 13.30 7.14
N ILE A 248 -11.88 12.20 6.88
CA ILE A 248 -10.49 12.26 6.41
C ILE A 248 -10.40 12.98 5.05
N ALA A 249 -11.27 12.65 4.11
CA ALA A 249 -11.27 13.27 2.78
C ALA A 249 -11.55 14.77 2.82
N SER A 250 -12.57 15.18 3.58
CA SER A 250 -12.92 16.59 3.79
C SER A 250 -11.78 17.37 4.45
N TRP A 251 -11.19 16.80 5.50
CA TRP A 251 -10.04 17.39 6.19
C TRP A 251 -8.82 17.51 5.26
N ALA A 252 -8.48 16.46 4.51
CA ALA A 252 -7.36 16.49 3.58
C ALA A 252 -7.56 17.53 2.46
N LYS A 253 -8.80 17.67 1.95
CA LYS A 253 -9.13 18.73 0.99
C LYS A 253 -8.96 20.11 1.60
N THR A 254 -9.41 20.31 2.84
CA THR A 254 -9.22 21.57 3.57
C THR A 254 -7.74 21.88 3.78
N LEU A 255 -6.91 20.90 4.13
CA LEU A 255 -5.45 21.07 4.21
C LEU A 255 -4.88 21.66 2.92
N MET A 256 -5.23 21.08 1.76
CA MET A 256 -4.72 21.54 0.47
C MET A 256 -5.20 22.95 0.11
N GLU A 257 -6.41 23.36 0.53
CA GLU A 257 -6.94 24.71 0.36
C GLU A 257 -6.23 25.76 1.21
N GLU A 258 -5.62 25.32 2.31
CA GLU A 258 -4.85 26.16 3.24
C GLU A 258 -3.33 25.98 3.07
N ASP A 259 -2.88 25.54 1.88
CA ASP A 259 -1.47 25.36 1.50
C ASP A 259 -0.68 24.37 2.36
N TYR A 260 -1.36 23.36 2.94
CA TYR A 260 -0.70 22.20 3.51
C TYR A 260 -0.55 21.13 2.41
N ASN A 261 0.57 21.22 1.69
CA ASN A 261 0.80 20.41 0.48
C ASN A 261 1.56 19.10 0.74
N ILE A 262 1.86 18.79 2.00
CA ILE A 262 2.49 17.55 2.44
C ILE A 262 1.57 16.85 3.44
N LEU A 263 1.28 15.58 3.21
CA LEU A 263 0.54 14.73 4.13
C LEU A 263 1.47 13.68 4.71
N LEU A 264 1.88 13.85 5.97
CA LEU A 264 2.65 12.85 6.69
C LEU A 264 1.76 11.65 7.01
N PHE A 265 2.25 10.44 6.73
CA PHE A 265 1.71 9.20 7.27
C PHE A 265 2.69 8.67 8.30
N PHE A 266 2.50 9.09 9.55
CA PHE A 266 3.45 8.83 10.62
C PHE A 266 2.98 7.68 11.49
N THR A 267 3.59 6.50 11.35
CA THR A 267 3.19 5.30 12.08
C THR A 267 4.09 5.01 13.27
N TYR A 268 3.48 4.79 14.42
CA TYR A 268 4.09 4.29 15.66
C TYR A 268 3.73 2.82 15.94
N ILE A 269 3.40 2.09 14.89
CA ILE A 269 3.30 0.63 14.89
C ILE A 269 4.48 0.10 14.07
N PRO A 270 5.63 -0.27 14.68
CA PRO A 270 6.87 -0.55 13.95
C PRO A 270 6.73 -1.58 12.82
N LYS A 271 5.95 -2.64 13.05
CA LYS A 271 5.69 -3.67 12.03
C LYS A 271 4.83 -3.16 10.86
N TRP A 272 4.09 -2.07 11.03
CA TRP A 272 3.21 -1.48 10.01
C TRP A 272 3.88 -0.35 9.22
N ALA A 273 5.17 -0.13 9.39
CA ALA A 273 5.90 0.95 8.71
C ALA A 273 5.72 0.93 7.18
N SER A 274 5.70 -0.27 6.57
CA SER A 274 5.54 -0.42 5.12
C SER A 274 4.12 -0.09 4.59
N PHE A 275 3.11 0.06 5.46
CA PHE A 275 1.83 0.64 5.04
C PHE A 275 1.98 2.11 4.64
N GLY A 276 3.00 2.80 5.12
CA GLY A 276 3.32 4.15 4.67
C GLY A 276 3.69 4.20 3.19
N ASP A 277 4.51 3.27 2.71
CA ASP A 277 4.92 3.20 1.29
C ASP A 277 3.73 2.82 0.39
N TRP A 278 2.87 1.89 0.84
CA TRP A 278 1.62 1.56 0.17
C TRP A 278 0.68 2.76 0.10
N PHE A 279 0.49 3.48 1.21
CA PHE A 279 -0.34 4.69 1.26
C PHE A 279 0.22 5.80 0.37
N ALA A 280 1.53 5.95 0.32
CA ALA A 280 2.18 6.93 -0.54
C ALA A 280 1.83 6.70 -2.02
N GLN A 281 1.87 5.46 -2.49
CA GLN A 281 1.42 5.15 -3.85
C GLN A 281 -0.08 5.40 -4.02
N LEU A 282 -0.91 4.88 -3.10
CA LEU A 282 -2.35 5.05 -3.14
C LEU A 282 -2.74 6.52 -3.30
N TRP A 283 -2.17 7.39 -2.48
CA TRP A 283 -2.47 8.81 -2.44
C TRP A 283 -1.91 9.57 -3.65
N ALA A 284 -0.62 9.41 -3.93
CA ALA A 284 0.06 10.15 -4.98
C ALA A 284 -0.49 9.87 -6.38
N GLU A 285 -0.63 8.60 -6.75
CA GLU A 285 -1.17 8.22 -8.07
C GLU A 285 -2.65 8.60 -8.23
N SER A 286 -3.42 8.59 -7.14
CA SER A 286 -4.84 8.91 -7.19
C SER A 286 -5.08 10.42 -7.28
N LEU A 287 -4.28 11.25 -6.62
CA LEU A 287 -4.57 12.66 -6.42
C LEU A 287 -3.63 13.61 -7.19
N GLY A 288 -2.44 13.17 -7.59
CA GLY A 288 -1.46 14.00 -8.30
C GLY A 288 -1.84 14.26 -9.76
N LYS A 289 -2.88 15.06 -10.00
CA LYS A 289 -3.42 15.36 -11.34
C LYS A 289 -3.85 16.82 -11.47
N ASP A 290 -3.76 17.37 -12.65
CA ASP A 290 -4.25 18.72 -12.99
C ASP A 290 -3.70 19.81 -12.05
N GLY A 291 -2.45 19.65 -11.59
CA GLY A 291 -1.82 20.57 -10.64
C GLY A 291 -2.37 20.48 -9.21
N LYS A 292 -3.16 19.47 -8.90
CA LYS A 292 -3.80 19.23 -7.60
C LYS A 292 -3.14 18.06 -6.87
N GLY A 293 -3.56 17.83 -5.62
CA GLY A 293 -3.05 16.78 -4.75
C GLY A 293 -2.04 17.31 -3.74
N SER A 294 -1.64 16.44 -2.81
CA SER A 294 -0.58 16.70 -1.83
C SER A 294 0.45 15.58 -1.86
N THR A 295 1.67 15.88 -1.46
CA THR A 295 2.76 14.91 -1.37
C THR A 295 2.58 14.02 -0.15
N PRO A 296 2.33 12.73 -0.30
CA PRO A 296 2.32 11.80 0.83
C PRO A 296 3.76 11.52 1.27
N LEU A 297 4.03 11.61 2.56
CA LEU A 297 5.35 11.36 3.12
C LEU A 297 5.27 10.32 4.23
N PRO A 298 5.69 9.06 3.99
CA PRO A 298 5.80 8.04 5.01
C PRO A 298 6.80 8.44 6.10
N ALA A 299 6.44 8.22 7.36
CA ALA A 299 7.32 8.43 8.49
C ALA A 299 7.17 7.30 9.52
N LYS A 300 8.29 6.94 10.17
CA LYS A 300 8.41 5.78 11.08
C LYS A 300 8.79 6.23 12.48
N GLY A 301 7.91 6.08 13.44
CA GLY A 301 8.28 6.20 14.86
C GLY A 301 8.98 4.92 15.35
N VAL A 302 10.04 5.02 16.10
CA VAL A 302 10.77 6.18 16.64
C VAL A 302 11.87 6.66 15.67
N THR A 303 12.19 5.87 14.64
CA THR A 303 13.33 6.06 13.73
C THR A 303 13.42 7.50 13.19
N ASP A 304 12.32 8.06 12.73
CA ASP A 304 12.32 9.35 12.05
C ASP A 304 12.31 10.55 13.00
N GLN A 305 12.16 10.32 14.30
CA GLN A 305 12.50 11.32 15.31
C GLN A 305 13.99 11.67 15.28
N HIS A 306 14.84 10.73 14.84
CA HIS A 306 16.29 10.88 14.72
C HIS A 306 16.76 11.20 13.29
N SER A 307 15.83 11.53 12.38
CA SER A 307 16.15 11.86 10.98
C SER A 307 15.33 13.05 10.48
N THR A 308 14.10 12.84 10.06
CA THR A 308 13.28 13.82 9.34
C THR A 308 12.42 14.71 10.23
N GLN A 309 12.22 14.35 11.49
CA GLN A 309 11.35 15.10 12.40
C GLN A 309 11.83 16.55 12.65
N GLN A 310 13.14 16.81 12.55
CA GLN A 310 13.65 18.19 12.59
C GLN A 310 12.96 19.10 11.55
N LEU A 311 12.74 18.56 10.32
CA LEU A 311 12.03 19.29 9.27
C LEU A 311 10.54 19.45 9.58
N TYR A 312 9.93 18.45 10.24
CA TYR A 312 8.51 18.48 10.57
C TYR A 312 8.22 19.57 11.64
N LEU A 313 9.09 19.69 12.62
CA LEU A 313 8.93 20.61 13.74
C LEU A 313 9.48 22.01 13.45
N GLY A 314 10.63 22.13 12.80
CA GLY A 314 11.36 23.39 12.59
C GLY A 314 11.28 23.96 11.17
N GLY A 315 10.75 23.20 10.21
CA GLY A 315 10.65 23.63 8.82
C GLY A 315 9.38 24.39 8.46
N PRO A 316 9.03 24.49 7.17
CA PRO A 316 7.82 25.17 6.70
C PRO A 316 6.55 24.58 7.31
N ARG A 317 5.56 25.43 7.58
CA ARG A 317 4.23 25.03 8.10
C ARG A 317 3.31 24.63 6.94
N ASP A 318 3.65 23.59 6.23
CA ASP A 318 3.02 23.09 5.00
C ASP A 318 2.59 21.61 5.11
N LYS A 319 2.59 21.06 6.34
CA LYS A 319 2.33 19.64 6.59
C LYS A 319 1.08 19.42 7.44
N GLY A 320 0.22 18.48 7.01
CA GLY A 320 -0.76 17.81 7.86
C GLY A 320 -0.28 16.40 8.19
N CYS A 321 -0.83 15.77 9.21
CA CYS A 321 -0.37 14.46 9.69
C CYS A 321 -1.53 13.49 9.95
N LEU A 322 -1.50 12.33 9.30
CA LEU A 322 -2.20 11.13 9.73
C LEU A 322 -1.25 10.35 10.66
N TYR A 323 -1.60 10.30 11.94
CA TYR A 323 -0.75 9.76 13.00
C TYR A 323 -1.28 8.39 13.44
N LEU A 324 -0.63 7.32 12.99
CA LEU A 324 -1.11 5.94 13.22
C LEU A 324 -0.51 5.34 14.48
N THR A 325 -1.37 4.98 15.43
CA THR A 325 -0.97 4.43 16.74
C THR A 325 -1.72 3.17 17.11
N CYS A 326 -1.14 2.40 18.03
CA CYS A 326 -1.76 1.23 18.65
C CYS A 326 -1.43 1.24 20.15
N PRO A 327 -2.40 1.54 21.05
CA PRO A 327 -2.16 1.56 22.48
C PRO A 327 -1.79 0.19 23.06
N ASN A 328 -2.29 -0.89 22.46
CA ASN A 328 -2.09 -2.25 22.96
C ASN A 328 -0.98 -2.99 22.19
N GLN A 329 0.17 -2.32 22.00
CA GLN A 329 1.34 -2.99 21.47
C GLN A 329 1.95 -3.91 22.53
N PRO A 330 2.68 -4.97 22.09
CA PRO A 330 3.39 -5.84 23.03
C PRO A 330 4.34 -5.03 23.93
N GLU A 331 4.28 -5.26 25.22
CA GLU A 331 5.18 -4.60 26.18
C GLU A 331 6.65 -4.98 25.95
N GLY A 332 6.90 -6.23 25.52
CA GLY A 332 8.22 -6.71 25.13
C GLY A 332 9.18 -6.92 26.30
N ILE A 333 10.46 -6.61 26.07
CA ILE A 333 11.57 -6.86 26.97
C ILE A 333 11.59 -5.81 28.09
N THR A 334 11.83 -6.26 29.33
CA THR A 334 12.03 -5.40 30.50
C THR A 334 13.49 -4.92 30.57
N PHE A 335 13.68 -3.64 30.89
CA PHE A 335 15.02 -3.08 31.11
C PHE A 335 15.69 -3.70 32.34
N ALA A 336 17.02 -3.77 32.34
CA ALA A 336 17.80 -4.29 33.43
C ALA A 336 17.55 -3.52 34.74
N LYS A 337 17.73 -4.21 35.90
CA LYS A 337 17.59 -3.58 37.20
C LYS A 337 18.86 -2.80 37.60
N ASP A 338 19.99 -3.16 37.03
CA ASP A 338 21.28 -2.49 37.25
C ASP A 338 21.53 -1.48 36.13
N LEU A 339 21.11 -0.25 36.34
CA LEU A 339 21.24 0.86 35.42
C LEU A 339 22.04 1.99 36.08
N PRO A 340 22.85 2.75 35.31
CA PRO A 340 23.43 4.00 35.78
C PRO A 340 22.36 4.97 36.32
N GLU A 341 22.66 5.72 37.37
CA GLU A 341 21.73 6.61 38.06
C GLU A 341 20.95 7.54 37.12
N ARG A 342 21.61 8.11 36.10
CA ARG A 342 20.96 8.98 35.09
C ARG A 342 19.84 8.30 34.31
N TRP A 343 19.78 6.97 34.28
CA TRP A 343 18.78 6.15 33.57
C TRP A 343 17.83 5.41 34.51
N ASP A 344 17.85 5.78 35.80
CA ASP A 344 17.09 5.06 36.84
C ASP A 344 15.59 5.03 36.59
N TYR A 345 15.07 6.02 35.86
CA TYR A 345 13.66 6.09 35.42
C TYR A 345 13.25 4.99 34.42
N LEU A 346 14.21 4.27 33.84
CA LEU A 346 13.94 3.09 32.98
C LEU A 346 13.96 1.78 33.77
N ARG A 347 14.32 1.79 35.06
CA ARG A 347 14.48 0.59 35.88
C ARG A 347 13.17 -0.20 36.00
N GLY A 348 13.17 -1.41 35.42
CA GLY A 348 12.02 -2.28 35.45
C GLY A 348 10.88 -1.92 34.46
N GLU A 349 11.03 -0.83 33.73
CA GLU A 349 10.14 -0.48 32.62
C GLU A 349 10.37 -1.42 31.43
N LYS A 350 9.49 -1.36 30.44
CA LYS A 350 9.51 -2.21 29.25
C LYS A 350 9.70 -1.39 27.96
N PHE A 351 10.16 -2.06 26.92
CA PHE A 351 10.29 -1.43 25.59
C PHE A 351 8.97 -0.84 25.07
N GLY A 352 7.84 -1.52 25.33
CA GLY A 352 6.52 -0.99 24.96
C GLY A 352 6.17 0.30 25.69
N THR A 353 6.53 0.44 26.99
CA THR A 353 6.36 1.69 27.76
C THR A 353 7.18 2.82 27.14
N LEU A 354 8.42 2.55 26.75
CA LEU A 354 9.27 3.54 26.09
C LEU A 354 8.65 3.96 24.74
N LEU A 355 8.21 3.02 23.92
CA LEU A 355 7.56 3.32 22.64
C LEU A 355 6.30 4.19 22.81
N GLN A 356 5.48 3.92 23.83
CA GLN A 356 4.30 4.74 24.13
C GLN A 356 4.69 6.17 24.56
N ALA A 357 5.74 6.31 25.38
CA ALA A 357 6.25 7.62 25.79
C ALA A 357 6.77 8.43 24.59
N GLU A 358 7.51 7.80 23.68
CA GLU A 358 8.00 8.42 22.43
C GLU A 358 6.85 8.78 21.49
N THR A 359 5.82 7.92 21.38
CA THR A 359 4.60 8.19 20.62
C THR A 359 3.91 9.45 21.13
N LEU A 360 3.70 9.54 22.45
CA LEU A 360 3.06 10.70 23.06
C LEU A 360 3.93 11.95 22.92
N GLY A 361 5.24 11.85 23.15
CA GLY A 361 6.19 12.97 23.06
C GLY A 361 6.19 13.59 21.66
N SER A 362 6.25 12.75 20.62
CA SER A 362 6.21 13.20 19.23
C SER A 362 4.87 13.85 18.87
N ARG A 363 3.74 13.26 19.30
CA ARG A 363 2.41 13.83 19.09
C ARG A 363 2.28 15.22 19.71
N VAL A 364 2.74 15.37 20.96
CA VAL A 364 2.74 16.66 21.67
C VAL A 364 3.62 17.68 20.97
N ALA A 365 4.82 17.28 20.53
CA ALA A 365 5.73 18.17 19.80
C ALA A 365 5.13 18.67 18.48
N LEU A 366 4.46 17.81 17.71
CA LEU A 366 3.73 18.21 16.50
C LEU A 366 2.59 19.18 16.83
N GLY A 367 1.85 18.95 17.91
CA GLY A 367 0.80 19.84 18.38
C GLY A 367 1.33 21.23 18.79
N GLN A 368 2.48 21.28 19.47
CA GLN A 368 3.11 22.57 19.85
C GLN A 368 3.61 23.37 18.64
N THR A 369 3.87 22.72 17.52
CA THR A 369 4.20 23.40 16.26
C THR A 369 2.97 23.69 15.40
N GLU A 370 1.77 23.54 15.97
CA GLU A 370 0.50 23.80 15.31
C GLU A 370 0.27 22.97 14.02
N THR A 371 0.92 21.80 13.93
CA THR A 371 0.71 20.88 12.80
C THR A 371 -0.69 20.26 12.89
N PRO A 372 -1.57 20.43 11.89
CA PRO A 372 -2.85 19.75 11.85
C PRO A 372 -2.66 18.24 11.86
N LEU A 373 -3.27 17.52 12.83
CA LEU A 373 -3.04 16.10 13.06
C LEU A 373 -4.33 15.37 13.37
N VAL A 374 -4.60 14.30 12.64
CA VAL A 374 -5.62 13.29 12.97
C VAL A 374 -4.92 12.02 13.42
N GLU A 375 -5.20 11.57 14.64
CA GLU A 375 -4.68 10.29 15.11
C GLU A 375 -5.65 9.16 14.73
N ILE A 376 -5.13 8.20 13.94
CA ILE A 376 -5.78 6.93 13.67
C ILE A 376 -5.28 5.94 14.72
N ARG A 377 -6.14 5.63 15.68
CA ARG A 377 -5.81 4.72 16.79
C ARG A 377 -6.45 3.38 16.53
N VAL A 378 -5.63 2.35 16.24
CA VAL A 378 -6.09 0.97 16.14
C VAL A 378 -6.01 0.28 17.49
N GLY A 379 -7.02 -0.51 17.83
CA GLY A 379 -7.08 -1.18 19.13
C GLY A 379 -5.96 -2.20 19.34
N GLU A 380 -5.70 -3.02 18.32
CA GLU A 380 -4.65 -4.03 18.25
C GLU A 380 -4.11 -4.11 16.82
N ALA A 381 -2.84 -4.45 16.65
CA ALA A 381 -2.22 -4.56 15.33
C ALA A 381 -2.46 -5.95 14.71
N THR A 382 -3.73 -6.26 14.40
CA THR A 382 -4.20 -7.52 13.80
C THR A 382 -4.51 -7.37 12.32
N GLU A 383 -4.70 -8.50 11.64
CA GLU A 383 -5.13 -8.57 10.24
C GLU A 383 -6.48 -7.87 10.04
N THR A 384 -7.44 -8.06 10.94
CA THR A 384 -8.74 -7.38 10.88
C THR A 384 -8.56 -5.87 10.88
N GLU A 385 -7.69 -5.35 11.74
CA GLU A 385 -7.46 -3.91 11.83
C GLU A 385 -6.67 -3.37 10.63
N ALA A 386 -5.77 -4.16 10.05
CA ALA A 386 -5.12 -3.81 8.80
C ALA A 386 -6.12 -3.75 7.63
N GLY A 387 -7.04 -4.71 7.55
CA GLY A 387 -8.13 -4.68 6.57
C GLY A 387 -9.01 -3.43 6.69
N ARG A 388 -9.35 -3.03 7.92
CA ARG A 388 -10.07 -1.77 8.21
C ARG A 388 -9.29 -0.54 7.76
N LEU A 389 -8.00 -0.47 8.08
CA LEU A 389 -7.13 0.64 7.70
C LEU A 389 -7.04 0.77 6.17
N ILE A 390 -6.84 -0.35 5.47
CA ILE A 390 -6.77 -0.39 4.00
C ILE A 390 -8.06 0.17 3.41
N ALA A 391 -9.21 -0.38 3.76
CA ALA A 391 -10.51 0.06 3.23
C ALA A 391 -10.80 1.53 3.56
N LEU A 392 -10.51 1.96 4.79
CA LEU A 392 -10.68 3.36 5.23
C LEU A 392 -9.90 4.32 4.35
N LEU A 393 -8.61 4.03 4.10
CA LEU A 393 -7.72 4.90 3.34
C LEU A 393 -8.02 4.87 1.82
N GLU A 394 -8.40 3.70 1.28
CA GLU A 394 -8.83 3.59 -0.13
C GLU A 394 -10.09 4.42 -0.40
N ILE A 395 -11.11 4.30 0.45
CA ILE A 395 -12.35 5.07 0.33
C ILE A 395 -12.08 6.57 0.54
N ALA A 396 -11.30 6.94 1.56
CA ALA A 396 -10.93 8.33 1.81
C ALA A 396 -10.19 8.96 0.63
N THR A 397 -9.31 8.20 -0.02
CA THR A 397 -8.55 8.65 -1.21
C THR A 397 -9.48 8.92 -2.39
N VAL A 398 -10.45 8.04 -2.66
CA VAL A 398 -11.44 8.25 -3.74
C VAL A 398 -12.28 9.49 -3.47
N LEU A 399 -12.81 9.62 -2.25
CA LEU A 399 -13.59 10.79 -1.85
C LEU A 399 -12.79 12.10 -1.94
N THR A 400 -11.52 12.08 -1.56
CA THR A 400 -10.62 13.23 -1.71
C THR A 400 -10.46 13.61 -3.19
N GLY A 401 -10.27 12.63 -4.08
CA GLY A 401 -10.18 12.86 -5.52
C GLY A 401 -11.44 13.52 -6.09
N TRP A 402 -12.61 13.06 -5.66
CA TRP A 402 -13.88 13.67 -6.08
C TRP A 402 -14.10 15.06 -5.50
N LEU A 403 -13.64 15.32 -4.26
CA LEU A 403 -13.62 16.67 -3.68
C LEU A 403 -12.66 17.60 -4.42
N LEU A 404 -11.57 17.08 -4.97
CA LEU A 404 -10.64 17.79 -5.84
C LEU A 404 -11.15 17.93 -7.29
N GLU A 405 -12.27 17.29 -7.65
CA GLU A 405 -12.83 17.27 -9.02
C GLU A 405 -11.83 16.68 -10.04
N ILE A 406 -11.21 15.55 -9.67
CA ILE A 406 -10.34 14.77 -10.52
C ILE A 406 -10.78 13.30 -10.50
N ASN A 407 -10.35 12.52 -11.50
CA ASN A 407 -10.58 11.07 -11.50
C ASN A 407 -9.49 10.37 -10.65
N PRO A 408 -9.83 9.82 -9.47
CA PRO A 408 -8.84 9.16 -8.59
C PRO A 408 -8.44 7.76 -9.07
N LEU A 409 -9.08 7.20 -10.10
CA LEU A 409 -8.90 5.81 -10.51
C LEU A 409 -7.93 5.63 -11.69
N ASN A 410 -7.63 6.69 -12.46
CA ASN A 410 -6.67 6.65 -13.55
C ASN A 410 -5.30 7.22 -13.15
N GLN A 411 -4.29 7.10 -14.04
CA GLN A 411 -2.92 7.62 -13.84
C GLN A 411 -2.25 7.97 -15.18
N PRO A 412 -2.74 9.00 -15.93
CA PRO A 412 -2.27 9.27 -17.30
C PRO A 412 -0.80 9.73 -17.37
N HIS A 413 -0.28 10.38 -16.34
CA HIS A 413 1.05 11.03 -16.38
C HIS A 413 2.25 10.09 -16.29
N VAL A 414 2.07 8.83 -15.86
CA VAL A 414 3.17 7.86 -15.75
C VAL A 414 3.47 7.13 -17.06
N GLU A 415 2.65 7.32 -18.11
CA GLU A 415 2.77 6.55 -19.35
C GLU A 415 3.92 7.03 -20.25
N LEU A 416 4.23 8.32 -20.27
CA LEU A 416 5.29 8.86 -21.13
C LEU A 416 6.65 8.21 -20.89
N GLY A 417 7.06 8.07 -19.63
CA GLY A 417 8.35 7.43 -19.28
C GLY A 417 8.43 5.98 -19.76
N LYS A 418 7.35 5.23 -19.65
CA LYS A 418 7.27 3.85 -20.13
C LYS A 418 7.37 3.78 -21.66
N ARG A 419 6.69 4.66 -22.37
CA ARG A 419 6.74 4.76 -23.83
C ARG A 419 8.15 5.11 -24.33
N LEU A 420 8.83 6.06 -23.68
CA LEU A 420 10.21 6.40 -23.96
C LEU A 420 11.17 5.21 -23.71
N ALA A 421 10.97 4.47 -22.62
CA ALA A 421 11.77 3.27 -22.35
C ALA A 421 11.57 2.19 -23.44
N ASN A 422 10.33 1.94 -23.85
CA ASN A 422 10.02 1.02 -24.94
C ASN A 422 10.67 1.47 -26.26
N ALA A 423 10.58 2.75 -26.59
CA ALA A 423 11.26 3.34 -27.76
C ALA A 423 12.78 3.12 -27.71
N ARG A 424 13.40 3.36 -26.54
CA ARG A 424 14.85 3.16 -26.34
C ARG A 424 15.29 1.70 -26.53
N LEU A 425 14.41 0.77 -26.22
CA LEU A 425 14.62 -0.67 -26.41
C LEU A 425 14.30 -1.15 -27.83
N GLY A 426 13.85 -0.27 -28.71
CA GLY A 426 13.57 -0.58 -30.12
C GLY A 426 12.19 -1.21 -30.35
N ALA A 427 11.24 -1.05 -29.41
CA ALA A 427 9.88 -1.52 -29.61
C ALA A 427 9.20 -0.77 -30.77
N THR A 428 8.39 -1.46 -31.57
CA THR A 428 7.66 -0.89 -32.71
C THR A 428 6.50 -0.03 -32.26
N GLY A 429 6.17 1.03 -33.02
CA GLY A 429 5.01 1.90 -32.74
C GLY A 429 5.32 3.06 -31.78
N TYR A 430 6.59 3.37 -31.54
CA TYR A 430 7.07 4.46 -30.66
C TYR A 430 7.96 5.47 -31.42
N ASP A 431 7.63 5.77 -32.67
CA ASP A 431 8.43 6.63 -33.55
C ASP A 431 8.55 8.07 -33.01
N GLU A 432 7.49 8.61 -32.40
CA GLU A 432 7.50 9.95 -31.81
C GLU A 432 8.41 10.00 -30.55
N GLU A 433 8.36 8.98 -29.71
CA GLU A 433 9.22 8.85 -28.53
C GLU A 433 10.66 8.64 -28.93
N SER A 434 10.94 7.90 -30.00
CA SER A 434 12.29 7.73 -30.55
C SER A 434 12.88 9.08 -30.99
N LYS A 435 12.12 9.92 -31.70
CA LYS A 435 12.55 11.27 -32.07
C LYS A 435 12.80 12.18 -30.85
N GLN A 436 11.95 12.07 -29.82
CA GLN A 436 12.15 12.80 -28.55
C GLN A 436 13.47 12.40 -27.87
N LEU A 437 13.75 11.09 -27.83
CA LEU A 437 15.02 10.56 -27.29
C LEU A 437 16.24 11.02 -28.10
N GLU A 438 16.19 10.96 -29.42
CA GLU A 438 17.25 11.44 -30.30
C GLU A 438 17.51 12.94 -30.07
N HIS A 439 16.48 13.76 -30.00
CA HIS A 439 16.59 15.18 -29.70
C HIS A 439 17.23 15.43 -28.31
N PHE A 440 16.83 14.68 -27.28
CA PHE A 440 17.37 14.81 -25.93
C PHE A 440 18.84 14.38 -25.88
N LEU A 441 19.18 13.23 -26.47
CA LEU A 441 20.55 12.68 -26.49
C LEU A 441 21.53 13.49 -27.39
N GLY A 442 21.01 14.22 -28.38
CA GLY A 442 21.77 15.11 -29.23
C GLY A 442 22.13 16.46 -28.59
N ARG A 443 21.66 16.74 -27.37
CA ARG A 443 22.07 17.93 -26.61
C ARG A 443 23.47 17.72 -26.04
N GLU A 444 24.27 18.77 -26.08
CA GLU A 444 25.56 18.74 -25.38
C GLU A 444 25.33 18.69 -23.88
N PRO A 445 25.87 17.67 -23.19
CA PRO A 445 25.62 17.53 -21.75
C PRO A 445 26.48 18.54 -20.98
N ASP A 446 25.89 19.23 -20.04
CA ASP A 446 26.57 20.05 -19.03
C ASP A 446 26.96 19.13 -17.86
N ILE A 447 28.20 18.63 -17.88
CA ILE A 447 28.72 17.64 -16.93
C ILE A 447 29.79 18.26 -16.08
N GLN A 448 29.70 18.10 -14.78
CA GLN A 448 30.72 18.42 -13.80
C GLN A 448 31.18 17.15 -13.11
N GLU A 449 32.51 16.90 -13.12
CA GLU A 449 33.12 15.85 -12.29
C GLU A 449 33.15 16.31 -10.81
N PHE A 450 32.97 15.35 -9.86
CA PHE A 450 32.96 15.60 -8.41
C PHE A 450 33.82 14.59 -7.66
#